data_9ffabd1a841652afd6290a65203e4b9f
#
_entry.id   9ffabd1a841652afd6290a65203e4b9f
#
_cell.length_a   1.000
_cell.length_b   1.000
_cell.length_c   1.000
_cell.angle_alpha   90.00
_cell.angle_beta   90.00
_cell.angle_gamma   90.00
#
_symmetry.space_group_name_H-M   'P 1'
#
loop_
_entity.id
_entity.type
_entity.pdbx_description
1 polymer ?
#
loop_
_entity_poly.entity_id
_entity_poly.type
_entity_poly.pdbx_seq_one_letter_code
_entity_poly.pdbx_strand_id
1 'polypeptide(L)' 'MKKSKFSEEQIAYALRQTDSGTLVGDVCRQLGVSEATFYVWKKKYGKLGLS' A
#
# COMPACT_ATOMS: atom_id res chain seq x y z
N MET A 1 -12.66 -11.21 13.24
CA MET A 1 -12.53 -11.01 12.88
C MET A 1 -11.90 -10.22 12.40
N LYS A 2 -11.43 -9.94 11.93
CA LYS A 2 -10.90 -9.28 11.45
C LYS A 2 -11.23 -8.72 10.47
N LYS A 3 -11.52 -7.96 10.19
CA LYS A 3 -11.89 -7.41 9.23
C LYS A 3 -10.90 -6.72 8.54
N SER A 4 -10.10 -5.91 8.86
CA SER A 4 -9.12 -5.26 8.16
C SER A 4 -7.92 -6.03 8.28
N LYS A 5 -7.44 -6.61 7.28
CA LYS A 5 -6.29 -7.32 7.31
C LYS A 5 -5.11 -6.47 7.30
N PHE A 6 -5.14 -5.19 6.96
CA PHE A 6 -3.96 -4.36 6.82
C PHE A 6 -4.06 -3.15 7.71
N SER A 7 -3.04 -2.90 8.48
CA SER A 7 -3.00 -1.74 9.34
C SER A 7 -2.39 -0.59 8.59
N GLU A 8 -2.44 0.58 9.14
CA GLU A 8 -1.83 1.73 8.53
C GLU A 8 -0.36 1.53 8.36
N GLU A 9 0.27 0.78 9.21
CA GLU A 9 1.67 0.51 9.08
C GLU A 9 1.97 -0.28 7.85
N GLN A 10 1.14 -1.25 7.53
CA GLN A 10 1.35 -2.03 6.34
C GLN A 10 1.08 -1.25 5.10
N ILE A 11 0.10 -0.38 5.14
CA ILE A 11 -0.19 0.46 4.01
C ILE A 11 0.95 1.42 3.76
N ALA A 12 1.50 2.00 4.80
CA ALA A 12 2.63 2.89 4.67
C ALA A 12 3.83 2.14 4.12
N TYR A 13 4.02 0.92 4.57
CA TYR A 13 5.12 0.10 4.09
C TYR A 13 4.99 -0.09 2.58
N ALA A 14 3.79 -0.41 2.11
CA ALA A 14 3.57 -0.63 0.71
C ALA A 14 3.85 0.63 -0.09
N LEU A 15 3.40 1.75 0.39
CA LEU A 15 3.62 2.99 -0.31
C LEU A 15 5.10 3.33 -0.36
N ARG A 16 5.82 3.06 0.70
CA ARG A 16 7.23 3.33 0.73
C ARG A 16 7.99 2.44 -0.20
N GLN A 17 7.58 1.19 -0.33
CA GLN A 17 8.24 0.27 -1.23
C GLN A 17 8.16 0.75 -2.65
N THR A 18 7.01 1.21 -3.08
CA THR A 18 6.85 1.67 -4.44
C THR A 18 7.60 2.98 -4.64
N ASP A 19 7.69 3.79 -3.61
CA ASP A 19 8.40 5.03 -3.68
C ASP A 19 9.89 4.77 -3.82
N SER A 20 10.38 3.67 -3.32
CA SER A 20 11.76 3.32 -3.42
C SER A 20 12.08 2.62 -4.69
N GLY A 21 11.15 2.35 -5.53
CA GLY A 21 11.42 1.74 -6.81
C GLY A 21 10.84 0.35 -6.99
N THR A 22 10.18 -0.19 -6.02
CA THR A 22 9.57 -1.49 -6.15
C THR A 22 8.34 -1.37 -6.99
N LEU A 23 8.09 -2.33 -7.83
CA LEU A 23 6.94 -2.28 -8.70
C LEU A 23 5.65 -2.47 -7.90
N VAL A 24 4.63 -1.75 -8.28
CA VAL A 24 3.34 -1.83 -7.63
C VAL A 24 2.84 -3.28 -7.63
N GLY A 25 2.97 -3.94 -8.74
CA GLY A 25 2.52 -5.31 -8.85
C GLY A 25 3.19 -6.22 -7.85
N ASP A 26 4.48 -6.01 -7.63
CA ASP A 26 5.24 -6.82 -6.71
C ASP A 26 4.76 -6.59 -5.29
N VAL A 27 4.55 -5.36 -4.93
CA VAL A 27 4.11 -5.03 -3.60
C VAL A 27 2.73 -5.64 -3.36
N CYS A 28 1.84 -5.51 -4.31
CA CYS A 28 0.51 -6.05 -4.19
C CYS A 28 0.54 -7.56 -4.03
N ARG A 29 1.44 -8.20 -4.75
CA ARG A 29 1.55 -9.62 -4.68
C ARG A 29 2.04 -10.05 -3.31
N GLN A 30 3.00 -9.35 -2.76
CA GLN A 30 3.52 -9.67 -1.45
C GLN A 30 2.45 -9.53 -0.39
N LEU A 31 1.59 -8.55 -0.50
CA LEU A 31 0.58 -8.31 0.47
C LEU A 31 -0.71 -9.08 0.19
N GLY A 32 -0.86 -9.58 -0.99
CA GLY A 32 -2.05 -10.29 -1.35
C GLY A 32 -3.23 -9.39 -1.62
N VAL A 33 -2.99 -8.23 -2.18
CA VAL A 33 -4.06 -7.29 -2.50
C VAL A 33 -4.04 -6.98 -3.97
N SER A 34 -5.10 -6.41 -4.49
CA SER A 34 -5.13 -6.06 -5.87
C SER A 34 -4.53 -4.69 -6.07
N GLU A 35 -4.17 -4.38 -7.28
CA GLU A 35 -3.62 -3.08 -7.57
C GLU A 35 -4.65 -2.00 -7.33
N ALA A 36 -5.91 -2.32 -7.55
CA ALA A 36 -6.96 -1.36 -7.30
C ALA A 36 -6.96 -0.93 -5.84
N THR A 37 -6.78 -1.88 -4.94
CA THR A 37 -6.71 -1.59 -3.53
C THR A 37 -5.51 -0.72 -3.23
N PHE A 38 -4.40 -1.04 -3.84
CA PHE A 38 -3.18 -0.28 -3.61
C PHE A 38 -3.38 1.17 -4.03
N TYR A 39 -4.03 1.40 -5.14
CA TYR A 39 -4.24 2.76 -5.61
C TYR A 39 -5.21 3.53 -4.71
N VAL A 40 -6.13 2.85 -4.08
CA VAL A 40 -7.00 3.48 -3.13
C VAL A 40 -6.16 3.97 -1.95
N TRP A 41 -5.24 3.15 -1.49
CA TRP A 41 -4.34 3.52 -0.41
C TRP A 41 -3.52 4.73 -0.80
N LYS A 42 -2.99 4.70 -2.00
CA LYS A 42 -2.15 5.76 -2.47
C LYS A 42 -2.90 7.07 -2.50
N LYS A 43 -4.15 7.05 -2.92
CA LYS A 43 -4.94 8.21 -2.98
C LYS A 43 -5.31 8.69 -1.59
N LYS A 44 -5.60 7.80 -0.69
CA LYS A 44 -5.97 8.15 0.60
C LYS A 44 -4.84 8.58 1.48
N TYR A 45 -3.75 7.88 1.45
CA TYR A 45 -2.62 8.13 2.33
C TYR A 45 -1.45 8.78 1.67
N GLY A 46 -1.43 8.82 0.40
CA GLY A 46 -0.31 9.38 -0.33
C GLY A 46 -0.09 10.81 -0.04
N LYS A 47 -1.15 11.56 0.38
CA LYS A 47 -0.91 12.89 0.60
C LYS A 47 -0.60 13.14 2.02
N LEU A 48 -0.46 12.20 2.86
CA LEU A 48 -0.14 12.43 4.20
C LEU A 48 1.26 12.80 4.40
N GLY A 49 1.88 13.31 3.48
CA GLY A 49 3.18 13.76 3.62
C GLY A 49 4.18 12.74 3.65
N LEU A 50 3.87 11.67 3.16
CA LEU A 50 4.82 10.73 3.07
C LEU A 50 5.73 11.03 2.06
N SER A 51 5.44 11.86 1.32
CA SER A 51 6.30 12.17 0.26
C SER A 51 7.31 13.00 0.51
#